data_0b14321f9bd58ce4f10aa33bb42218d9
#
_entry.id   0b14321f9bd58ce4f10aa33bb42218d9
#
_cell.length_a   1.000
_cell.length_b   1.000
_cell.length_c   1.000
_cell.angle_alpha   90.00
_cell.angle_beta   90.00
_cell.angle_gamma   90.00
#
_symmetry.space_group_name_H-M   'P 1'
#
loop_
_entity.id
_entity.type
_entity.pdbx_description
1 polymer ?
#
loop_
_entity_poly.entity_id
_entity_poly.type
_entity_poly.pdbx_seq_one_letter_code
_entity_poly.pdbx_strand_id
1 'polypeptide(L)'
;YNSYNIFLKGIIKLDIAAKIASELQIRNNQAEAAIKLIDEGNTIPFISRYRKEATGALNDEQLRKLFERLNYLRNLEDRKSTVLSSIEEQGKLTAELKKQIESAETMVAVEDLYRPYKQKKRTRATIAKERGLSGLASIISLQMTKKALEDEAKSYIDAEKDVPDTDTAISGALDIIAEEISDSADYRTRIRSLTFKEGNLTSVAKDPEAESVYEMYYNFSSPVSKLTGYRVLAINRGEKEKVLTVKLEAPVDKILAYLEKQVIVRDNPNTTPYLKTAVADA
;
A
#
# COMPACT_ATOMS: atom_id res chain seq x y z
N TYR A 1 -31.05 -10.96 11.40
CA TYR A 1 -29.83 -11.53 10.78
C TYR A 1 -29.96 -11.71 9.24
N ASN A 2 -30.90 -10.97 8.59
CA ASN A 2 -31.17 -11.17 7.15
C ASN A 2 -31.09 -9.88 6.33
N SER A 3 -30.37 -8.84 6.80
CA SER A 3 -30.34 -7.53 6.12
C SER A 3 -29.08 -7.26 5.28
N TYR A 4 -28.09 -8.16 5.28
CA TYR A 4 -26.83 -7.98 4.52
C TYR A 4 -26.90 -8.45 3.05
N ASN A 5 -28.02 -9.01 2.59
CA ASN A 5 -28.09 -9.72 1.31
C ASN A 5 -28.75 -8.94 0.16
N ILE A 6 -29.10 -7.65 0.30
CA ILE A 6 -29.95 -6.96 -0.71
C ILE A 6 -29.19 -5.86 -1.50
N PHE A 7 -27.99 -5.41 -1.10
CA PHE A 7 -27.35 -4.24 -1.72
C PHE A 7 -26.23 -4.50 -2.75
N LEU A 8 -25.93 -5.76 -3.11
CA LEU A 8 -24.82 -6.07 -4.05
C LEU A 8 -25.31 -6.67 -5.38
N LYS A 9 -26.25 -6.00 -6.06
CA LYS A 9 -26.54 -6.29 -7.48
C LYS A 9 -25.46 -5.63 -8.34
N GLY A 10 -24.46 -6.41 -8.80
CA GLY A 10 -23.51 -6.01 -9.82
C GLY A 10 -22.01 -6.23 -9.52
N ILE A 11 -21.65 -6.67 -8.33
CA ILE A 11 -20.26 -7.06 -8.01
C ILE A 11 -20.14 -8.56 -8.26
N ILE A 12 -19.11 -8.98 -8.99
CA ILE A 12 -18.69 -10.40 -9.07
C ILE A 12 -18.30 -10.80 -7.65
N LYS A 13 -19.24 -11.39 -6.92
CA LYS A 13 -18.99 -11.84 -5.55
C LYS A 13 -17.95 -12.96 -5.62
N LEU A 14 -16.79 -12.72 -5.02
CA LEU A 14 -15.75 -13.74 -4.88
C LEU A 14 -16.36 -14.96 -4.20
N ASP A 15 -16.29 -16.12 -4.86
CA ASP A 15 -16.63 -17.38 -4.21
C ASP A 15 -15.50 -17.72 -3.23
N ILE A 16 -15.67 -17.24 -1.99
CA ILE A 16 -14.68 -17.42 -0.93
C ILE A 16 -14.44 -18.91 -0.64
N ALA A 17 -15.49 -19.73 -0.70
CA ALA A 17 -15.34 -21.16 -0.45
C ALA A 17 -14.49 -21.82 -1.54
N ALA A 18 -14.76 -21.56 -2.80
CA ALA A 18 -13.98 -22.07 -3.92
C ALA A 18 -12.52 -21.59 -3.88
N LYS A 19 -12.28 -20.30 -3.55
CA LYS A 19 -10.92 -19.78 -3.41
C LYS A 19 -10.16 -20.46 -2.29
N ILE A 20 -10.74 -20.61 -1.11
CA ILE A 20 -10.13 -21.30 0.03
C ILE A 20 -9.87 -22.78 -0.30
N ALA A 21 -10.83 -23.45 -0.95
CA ALA A 21 -10.69 -24.84 -1.36
C ALA A 21 -9.49 -25.03 -2.26
N SER A 22 -9.34 -24.16 -3.26
CA SER A 22 -8.19 -24.16 -4.18
C SER A 22 -6.86 -23.90 -3.46
N GLU A 23 -6.79 -22.89 -2.58
CA GLU A 23 -5.56 -22.52 -1.87
C GLU A 23 -5.10 -23.58 -0.86
N LEU A 24 -6.04 -24.23 -0.16
CA LEU A 24 -5.75 -25.27 0.84
C LEU A 24 -5.74 -26.69 0.26
N GLN A 25 -5.98 -26.84 -1.05
CA GLN A 25 -6.06 -28.13 -1.73
C GLN A 25 -7.06 -29.10 -1.09
N ILE A 26 -8.24 -28.56 -0.71
CA ILE A 26 -9.37 -29.32 -0.20
C ILE A 26 -10.55 -29.24 -1.17
N ARG A 27 -11.55 -30.09 -0.99
CA ARG A 27 -12.74 -30.07 -1.85
C ARG A 27 -13.64 -28.87 -1.50
N ASN A 28 -14.34 -28.33 -2.50
CA ASN A 28 -15.22 -27.16 -2.29
C ASN A 28 -16.29 -27.43 -1.23
N ASN A 29 -16.92 -28.58 -1.26
CA ASN A 29 -17.92 -28.97 -0.27
C ASN A 29 -17.38 -29.07 1.18
N GLN A 30 -16.10 -29.38 1.35
CA GLN A 30 -15.45 -29.38 2.67
C GLN A 30 -15.27 -27.93 3.18
N ALA A 31 -14.86 -27.01 2.28
CA ALA A 31 -14.73 -25.60 2.60
C ALA A 31 -16.10 -25.00 2.97
N GLU A 32 -17.14 -25.24 2.16
CA GLU A 32 -18.50 -24.76 2.42
C GLU A 32 -19.06 -25.26 3.76
N ALA A 33 -18.91 -26.56 4.03
CA ALA A 33 -19.37 -27.16 5.29
C ALA A 33 -18.63 -26.58 6.50
N ALA A 34 -17.31 -26.41 6.39
CA ALA A 34 -16.53 -25.80 7.47
C ALA A 34 -16.93 -24.34 7.72
N ILE A 35 -17.09 -23.53 6.64
CA ILE A 35 -17.53 -22.13 6.71
C ILE A 35 -18.90 -22.05 7.38
N LYS A 36 -19.84 -22.91 6.98
CA LYS A 36 -21.18 -22.95 7.58
C LYS A 36 -21.12 -23.20 9.09
N LEU A 37 -20.33 -24.19 9.52
CA LEU A 37 -20.17 -24.51 10.94
C LEU A 37 -19.53 -23.35 11.73
N ILE A 38 -18.55 -22.66 11.13
CA ILE A 38 -17.94 -21.47 11.72
C ILE A 38 -18.97 -20.35 11.86
N ASP A 39 -19.79 -20.12 10.86
CA ASP A 39 -20.84 -19.09 10.87
C ASP A 39 -21.96 -19.40 11.88
N GLU A 40 -22.19 -20.65 12.17
CA GLU A 40 -23.05 -21.11 13.26
C GLU A 40 -22.45 -20.90 14.68
N GLY A 41 -21.22 -20.34 14.75
CA GLY A 41 -20.55 -20.03 16.02
C GLY A 41 -19.76 -21.19 16.65
N ASN A 42 -19.56 -22.29 15.91
CA ASN A 42 -18.79 -23.41 16.41
C ASN A 42 -17.29 -23.08 16.46
N THR A 43 -16.60 -23.47 17.51
CA THR A 43 -15.15 -23.30 17.64
C THR A 43 -14.38 -24.33 16.81
N ILE A 44 -13.18 -23.98 16.36
CA ILE A 44 -12.33 -24.89 15.57
C ILE A 44 -12.08 -26.23 16.30
N PRO A 45 -11.73 -26.26 17.62
CA PRO A 45 -11.57 -27.52 18.34
C PRO A 45 -12.85 -28.35 18.38
N PHE A 46 -14.02 -27.72 18.45
CA PHE A 46 -15.29 -28.43 18.43
C PHE A 46 -15.55 -29.07 17.05
N ILE A 47 -15.34 -28.30 15.96
CA ILE A 47 -15.52 -28.80 14.60
C ILE A 47 -14.57 -29.98 14.34
N SER A 48 -13.30 -29.86 14.70
CA SER A 48 -12.30 -30.90 14.43
C SER A 48 -12.55 -32.20 15.17
N ARG A 49 -13.21 -32.14 16.33
CA ARG A 49 -13.50 -33.33 17.15
C ARG A 49 -14.87 -33.94 16.86
N TYR A 50 -15.90 -33.12 16.71
CA TYR A 50 -17.29 -33.55 16.73
C TYR A 50 -18.05 -33.36 15.40
N ARG A 51 -17.40 -32.77 14.36
CA ARG A 51 -18.01 -32.52 13.05
C ARG A 51 -17.18 -33.04 11.89
N LYS A 52 -16.36 -34.07 12.14
CA LYS A 52 -15.47 -34.65 11.11
C LYS A 52 -16.23 -35.14 9.88
N GLU A 53 -17.38 -35.78 10.08
CA GLU A 53 -18.19 -36.26 8.96
C GLU A 53 -18.71 -35.11 8.09
N ALA A 54 -19.16 -34.01 8.68
CA ALA A 54 -19.66 -32.85 7.97
C ALA A 54 -18.56 -32.15 7.17
N THR A 55 -17.34 -32.08 7.70
CA THR A 55 -16.19 -31.42 7.04
C THR A 55 -15.33 -32.37 6.19
N GLY A 56 -15.75 -33.64 6.03
CA GLY A 56 -14.96 -34.61 5.31
C GLY A 56 -13.58 -34.84 5.94
N ALA A 57 -13.53 -34.90 7.26
CA ALA A 57 -12.36 -35.18 8.10
C ALA A 57 -11.22 -34.12 8.03
N LEU A 58 -11.55 -32.83 7.83
CA LEU A 58 -10.56 -31.77 7.99
C LEU A 58 -9.97 -31.80 9.39
N ASN A 59 -8.63 -31.74 9.48
CA ASN A 59 -7.93 -31.71 10.74
C ASN A 59 -7.89 -30.30 11.35
N ASP A 60 -7.43 -30.17 12.60
CA ASP A 60 -7.38 -28.90 13.33
C ASP A 60 -6.52 -27.85 12.62
N GLU A 61 -5.38 -28.24 12.04
CA GLU A 61 -4.50 -27.32 11.29
C GLU A 61 -5.16 -26.79 10.01
N GLN A 62 -5.81 -27.65 9.24
CA GLN A 62 -6.55 -27.25 8.04
C GLN A 62 -7.70 -26.30 8.38
N LEU A 63 -8.46 -26.61 9.45
CA LEU A 63 -9.55 -25.74 9.91
C LEU A 63 -9.05 -24.39 10.42
N ARG A 64 -7.90 -24.31 11.10
CA ARG A 64 -7.29 -23.04 11.51
C ARG A 64 -6.88 -22.21 10.32
N LYS A 65 -6.17 -22.80 9.37
CA LYS A 65 -5.77 -22.12 8.11
C LYS A 65 -7.00 -21.62 7.35
N LEU A 66 -8.05 -22.46 7.25
CA LEU A 66 -9.31 -22.07 6.62
C LEU A 66 -9.95 -20.88 7.36
N PHE A 67 -10.03 -20.90 8.67
CA PHE A 67 -10.61 -19.83 9.47
C PHE A 67 -9.86 -18.51 9.33
N GLU A 68 -8.53 -18.55 9.40
CA GLU A 68 -7.69 -17.36 9.21
C GLU A 68 -7.88 -16.78 7.80
N ARG A 69 -7.90 -17.65 6.78
CA ARG A 69 -8.08 -17.23 5.41
C ARG A 69 -9.49 -16.71 5.13
N LEU A 70 -10.51 -17.33 5.71
CA LEU A 70 -11.91 -16.88 5.64
C LEU A 70 -12.06 -15.45 6.19
N ASN A 71 -11.52 -15.20 7.38
CA ASN A 71 -11.56 -13.87 7.98
C ASN A 71 -10.81 -12.85 7.14
N TYR A 72 -9.63 -13.20 6.60
CA TYR A 72 -8.89 -12.32 5.72
C TYR A 72 -9.68 -11.95 4.45
N LEU A 73 -10.26 -12.94 3.78
CA LEU A 73 -11.01 -12.69 2.53
C LEU A 73 -12.29 -11.90 2.79
N ARG A 74 -13.01 -12.14 3.88
CA ARG A 74 -14.16 -11.33 4.28
C ARG A 74 -13.78 -9.89 4.54
N ASN A 75 -12.73 -9.65 5.32
CA ASN A 75 -12.22 -8.31 5.57
C ASN A 75 -11.76 -7.61 4.28
N LEU A 76 -11.17 -8.36 3.34
CA LEU A 76 -10.76 -7.84 2.04
C LEU A 76 -11.98 -7.37 1.22
N GLU A 77 -13.03 -8.19 1.13
CA GLU A 77 -14.26 -7.83 0.38
C GLU A 77 -15.02 -6.66 1.04
N ASP A 78 -15.12 -6.64 2.36
CA ASP A 78 -15.70 -5.52 3.10
C ASP A 78 -14.90 -4.23 2.86
N ARG A 79 -13.56 -4.33 2.83
CA ARG A 79 -12.71 -3.19 2.54
C ARG A 79 -12.86 -2.69 1.12
N LYS A 80 -12.92 -3.60 0.12
CA LYS A 80 -13.20 -3.23 -1.29
C LYS A 80 -14.52 -2.46 -1.39
N SER A 81 -15.59 -2.97 -0.77
CA SER A 81 -16.88 -2.32 -0.77
C SER A 81 -16.83 -0.90 -0.17
N THR A 82 -16.18 -0.76 0.99
CA THR A 82 -15.99 0.54 1.65
C THR A 82 -15.23 1.53 0.76
N VAL A 83 -14.15 1.07 0.12
CA VAL A 83 -13.32 1.89 -0.76
C VAL A 83 -14.09 2.31 -2.00
N LEU A 84 -14.80 1.39 -2.65
CA LEU A 84 -15.63 1.70 -3.82
C LEU A 84 -16.69 2.76 -3.50
N SER A 85 -17.43 2.59 -2.40
CA SER A 85 -18.43 3.58 -1.96
C SER A 85 -17.80 4.95 -1.70
N SER A 86 -16.65 4.99 -1.01
CA SER A 86 -15.98 6.25 -0.71
C SER A 86 -15.48 6.99 -1.96
N ILE A 87 -15.01 6.27 -2.99
CA ILE A 87 -14.57 6.89 -4.25
C ILE A 87 -15.78 7.32 -5.10
N GLU A 88 -16.86 6.54 -5.07
CA GLU A 88 -18.11 6.85 -5.77
C GLU A 88 -18.77 8.12 -5.21
N GLU A 89 -18.84 8.28 -3.88
CA GLU A 89 -19.31 9.49 -3.20
C GLU A 89 -18.51 10.74 -3.59
N GLN A 90 -17.23 10.58 -3.94
CA GLN A 90 -16.39 11.66 -4.45
C GLN A 90 -16.60 11.94 -5.94
N GLY A 91 -17.41 11.15 -6.65
CA GLY A 91 -17.64 11.26 -8.08
C GLY A 91 -16.41 10.90 -8.93
N LYS A 92 -15.45 10.15 -8.37
CA LYS A 92 -14.17 9.82 -9.02
C LYS A 92 -14.02 8.35 -9.42
N LEU A 93 -15.06 7.53 -9.22
CA LEU A 93 -15.03 6.11 -9.55
C LEU A 93 -15.17 5.90 -11.06
N THR A 94 -14.08 5.47 -11.72
CA THR A 94 -14.11 5.06 -13.12
C THR A 94 -14.34 3.56 -13.23
N ALA A 95 -14.83 3.08 -14.39
CA ALA A 95 -15.04 1.65 -14.64
C ALA A 95 -13.72 0.84 -14.53
N GLU A 96 -12.61 1.42 -14.97
CA GLU A 96 -11.29 0.78 -14.87
C GLU A 96 -10.83 0.65 -13.42
N LEU A 97 -10.93 1.73 -12.64
CA LEU A 97 -10.57 1.71 -11.22
C LEU A 97 -11.44 0.73 -10.42
N LYS A 98 -12.74 0.68 -10.71
CA LYS A 98 -13.66 -0.30 -10.12
C LYS A 98 -13.17 -1.72 -10.37
N LYS A 99 -12.84 -2.05 -11.63
CA LYS A 99 -12.33 -3.37 -12.02
C LYS A 99 -11.01 -3.70 -11.31
N GLN A 100 -10.10 -2.73 -11.20
CA GLN A 100 -8.82 -2.90 -10.50
C GLN A 100 -9.04 -3.20 -9.01
N ILE A 101 -9.93 -2.48 -8.33
CA ILE A 101 -10.25 -2.70 -6.91
C ILE A 101 -10.94 -4.07 -6.73
N GLU A 102 -11.91 -4.42 -7.56
CA GLU A 102 -12.60 -5.70 -7.50
C GLU A 102 -11.66 -6.88 -7.72
N SER A 103 -10.70 -6.76 -8.63
CA SER A 103 -9.70 -7.80 -8.93
C SER A 103 -8.53 -7.86 -7.94
N ALA A 104 -8.39 -6.89 -7.03
CA ALA A 104 -7.30 -6.88 -6.07
C ALA A 104 -7.37 -8.10 -5.13
N GLU A 105 -6.26 -8.83 -5.01
CA GLU A 105 -6.19 -10.06 -4.21
C GLU A 105 -5.67 -9.84 -2.78
N THR A 106 -5.18 -8.64 -2.49
CA THR A 106 -4.61 -8.31 -1.18
C THR A 106 -5.11 -6.96 -0.66
N MET A 107 -5.20 -6.85 0.67
CA MET A 107 -5.54 -5.60 1.35
C MET A 107 -4.59 -4.47 0.95
N VAL A 108 -3.30 -4.78 0.77
CA VAL A 108 -2.28 -3.80 0.38
C VAL A 108 -2.56 -3.23 -1.01
N ALA A 109 -2.97 -4.07 -1.98
CA ALA A 109 -3.32 -3.60 -3.32
C ALA A 109 -4.55 -2.68 -3.30
N VAL A 110 -5.56 -3.01 -2.49
CA VAL A 110 -6.74 -2.15 -2.30
C VAL A 110 -6.35 -0.80 -1.70
N GLU A 111 -5.50 -0.79 -0.66
CA GLU A 111 -5.04 0.45 -0.02
C GLU A 111 -4.18 1.30 -0.97
N ASP A 112 -3.34 0.70 -1.80
CA ASP A 112 -2.56 1.42 -2.80
C ASP A 112 -3.45 2.08 -3.86
N LEU A 113 -4.49 1.38 -4.35
CA LEU A 113 -5.47 1.94 -5.28
C LEU A 113 -6.33 3.05 -4.66
N TYR A 114 -6.64 2.93 -3.36
CA TYR A 114 -7.44 3.92 -2.63
C TYR A 114 -6.64 5.18 -2.25
N ARG A 115 -5.31 5.08 -2.16
CA ARG A 115 -4.45 6.14 -1.60
C ARG A 115 -4.65 7.53 -2.21
N PRO A 116 -4.80 7.72 -3.55
CA PRO A 116 -5.06 9.04 -4.14
C PRO A 116 -6.41 9.65 -3.75
N TYR A 117 -7.36 8.82 -3.31
CA TYR A 117 -8.74 9.22 -2.98
C TYR A 117 -8.99 9.33 -1.48
N LYS A 118 -8.05 8.81 -0.68
CA LYS A 118 -8.15 8.84 0.77
C LYS A 118 -8.05 10.28 1.29
N GLN A 119 -8.98 10.66 2.16
CA GLN A 119 -8.87 11.94 2.85
C GLN A 119 -7.55 11.99 3.63
N LYS A 120 -6.68 12.89 3.23
CA LYS A 120 -5.39 13.13 3.87
C LYS A 120 -5.50 14.29 4.86
N LYS A 121 -4.65 14.27 5.89
CA LYS A 121 -4.37 15.47 6.65
C LYS A 121 -3.74 16.51 5.70
N ARG A 122 -3.82 17.79 6.04
CA ARG A 122 -3.26 18.88 5.25
C ARG A 122 -1.77 18.65 4.96
N THR A 123 -1.46 18.29 3.72
CA THR A 123 -0.10 18.00 3.23
C THR A 123 0.49 19.24 2.55
N ARG A 124 1.81 19.24 2.27
CA ARG A 124 2.46 20.27 1.45
C ARG A 124 1.76 20.42 0.10
N ALA A 125 1.45 19.31 -0.56
CA ALA A 125 0.73 19.28 -1.83
C ALA A 125 -0.70 19.85 -1.72
N THR A 126 -1.42 19.56 -0.63
CA THR A 126 -2.75 20.15 -0.40
C THR A 126 -2.67 21.66 -0.29
N ILE A 127 -1.70 22.18 0.48
CA ILE A 127 -1.44 23.61 0.61
C ILE A 127 -1.11 24.23 -0.75
N ALA A 128 -0.25 23.59 -1.54
CA ALA A 128 0.11 24.06 -2.86
C ALA A 128 -1.09 24.09 -3.83
N LYS A 129 -1.99 23.10 -3.75
CA LYS A 129 -3.25 23.08 -4.51
C LYS A 129 -4.19 24.21 -4.10
N GLU A 130 -4.33 24.48 -2.80
CA GLU A 130 -5.10 25.61 -2.26
C GLU A 130 -4.55 26.97 -2.75
N ARG A 131 -3.23 27.09 -2.90
CA ARG A 131 -2.54 28.26 -3.46
C ARG A 131 -2.69 28.40 -4.96
N GLY A 132 -3.31 27.42 -5.65
CA GLY A 132 -3.57 27.46 -7.10
C GLY A 132 -2.41 26.98 -7.96
N LEU A 133 -1.43 26.26 -7.42
CA LEU A 133 -0.21 25.85 -8.11
C LEU A 133 -0.38 24.58 -8.98
N SER A 134 -1.58 23.99 -9.04
CA SER A 134 -1.85 22.80 -9.86
C SER A 134 -1.58 23.02 -11.36
N GLY A 135 -1.81 24.25 -11.86
CA GLY A 135 -1.51 24.61 -13.26
C GLY A 135 -0.01 24.54 -13.56
N LEU A 136 0.83 25.06 -12.66
CA LEU A 136 2.29 25.00 -12.80
C LEU A 136 2.79 23.55 -12.71
N ALA A 137 2.26 22.77 -11.77
CA ALA A 137 2.56 21.33 -11.67
C ALA A 137 2.23 20.59 -12.98
N SER A 138 1.10 20.93 -13.63
CA SER A 138 0.73 20.36 -14.91
C SER A 138 1.71 20.76 -16.05
N ILE A 139 2.17 22.02 -16.10
CA ILE A 139 3.17 22.48 -17.07
C ILE A 139 4.46 21.68 -16.92
N ILE A 140 4.94 21.48 -15.70
CA ILE A 140 6.16 20.71 -15.42
C ILE A 140 5.95 19.23 -15.85
N SER A 141 4.83 18.62 -15.46
CA SER A 141 4.55 17.21 -15.76
C SER A 141 4.37 16.93 -17.25
N LEU A 142 3.84 17.87 -18.04
CA LEU A 142 3.69 17.73 -19.49
C LEU A 142 5.02 17.81 -20.23
N GLN A 143 6.08 18.41 -19.68
CA GLN A 143 7.43 18.48 -20.23
C GLN A 143 7.49 19.10 -21.65
N MET A 144 6.58 20.02 -21.95
CA MET A 144 6.44 20.60 -23.29
C MET A 144 6.81 22.09 -23.36
N THR A 145 7.01 22.76 -22.23
CA THR A 145 7.32 24.19 -22.22
C THR A 145 8.66 24.48 -22.89
N LYS A 146 8.69 25.57 -23.64
CA LYS A 146 9.91 26.11 -24.24
C LYS A 146 10.50 27.29 -23.47
N LYS A 147 9.78 27.77 -22.47
CA LYS A 147 10.20 28.87 -21.59
C LYS A 147 10.97 28.30 -20.38
N ALA A 148 11.82 29.14 -19.82
CA ALA A 148 12.39 28.84 -18.52
C ALA A 148 11.27 28.66 -17.49
N LEU A 149 11.43 27.75 -16.52
CA LEU A 149 10.36 27.44 -15.56
C LEU A 149 10.07 28.64 -14.66
N GLU A 150 11.07 29.46 -14.37
CA GLU A 150 10.93 30.71 -13.64
C GLU A 150 9.99 31.69 -14.35
N ASP A 151 10.03 31.74 -15.69
CA ASP A 151 9.12 32.58 -16.46
C ASP A 151 7.68 32.08 -16.45
N GLU A 152 7.49 30.77 -16.49
CA GLU A 152 6.16 30.15 -16.30
C GLU A 152 5.62 30.41 -14.88
N ALA A 153 6.48 30.33 -13.87
CA ALA A 153 6.12 30.51 -12.48
C ALA A 153 5.69 31.93 -12.10
N LYS A 154 6.16 32.95 -12.85
CA LYS A 154 5.78 34.37 -12.62
C LYS A 154 4.26 34.59 -12.61
N SER A 155 3.52 33.84 -13.42
CA SER A 155 2.05 33.95 -13.49
C SER A 155 1.32 33.34 -12.30
N TYR A 156 2.02 32.64 -11.42
CA TYR A 156 1.48 31.99 -10.21
C TYR A 156 1.88 32.73 -8.92
N ILE A 157 2.61 33.84 -9.00
CA ILE A 157 2.93 34.68 -7.86
C ILE A 157 1.65 35.35 -7.37
N ASP A 158 1.31 35.17 -6.11
CA ASP A 158 0.11 35.71 -5.48
C ASP A 158 0.37 35.87 -3.97
N ALA A 159 0.64 37.09 -3.54
CA ALA A 159 0.94 37.38 -2.14
C ALA A 159 -0.27 37.10 -1.20
N GLU A 160 -1.51 37.19 -1.72
CA GLU A 160 -2.71 36.91 -0.92
C GLU A 160 -2.86 35.40 -0.66
N LYS A 161 -2.25 34.56 -1.51
CA LYS A 161 -2.21 33.10 -1.36
C LYS A 161 -0.89 32.57 -0.80
N ASP A 162 -0.08 33.42 -0.18
CA ASP A 162 1.24 33.06 0.36
C ASP A 162 2.20 32.48 -0.73
N VAL A 163 2.18 33.03 -1.93
CA VAL A 163 3.13 32.73 -3.02
C VAL A 163 3.88 34.00 -3.39
N PRO A 164 4.89 34.41 -2.61
CA PRO A 164 5.56 35.70 -2.79
C PRO A 164 6.50 35.76 -3.98
N ASP A 165 7.01 34.62 -4.44
CA ASP A 165 8.05 34.52 -5.46
C ASP A 165 7.95 33.26 -6.31
N THR A 166 8.78 33.18 -7.35
CA THR A 166 8.84 32.05 -8.29
C THR A 166 9.33 30.77 -7.63
N ASP A 167 10.25 30.86 -6.67
CA ASP A 167 10.83 29.69 -5.99
C ASP A 167 9.78 29.01 -5.13
N THR A 168 8.96 29.80 -4.42
CA THR A 168 7.81 29.29 -3.65
C THR A 168 6.77 28.63 -4.58
N ALA A 169 6.50 29.23 -5.73
CA ALA A 169 5.57 28.67 -6.72
C ALA A 169 6.08 27.32 -7.27
N ILE A 170 7.36 27.27 -7.66
CA ILE A 170 7.99 26.04 -8.19
C ILE A 170 8.03 24.96 -7.11
N SER A 171 8.48 25.29 -5.90
CA SER A 171 8.53 24.33 -4.79
C SER A 171 7.16 23.73 -4.51
N GLY A 172 6.10 24.54 -4.44
CA GLY A 172 4.75 24.05 -4.24
C GLY A 172 4.24 23.17 -5.41
N ALA A 173 4.58 23.52 -6.64
CA ALA A 173 4.26 22.69 -7.79
C ALA A 173 4.98 21.32 -7.73
N LEU A 174 6.23 21.28 -7.28
CA LEU A 174 6.99 20.05 -7.08
C LEU A 174 6.41 19.20 -5.93
N ASP A 175 5.93 19.80 -4.85
CA ASP A 175 5.22 19.09 -3.77
C ASP A 175 3.98 18.36 -4.30
N ILE A 176 3.24 18.96 -5.23
CA ILE A 176 2.09 18.32 -5.88
C ILE A 176 2.54 17.10 -6.68
N ILE A 177 3.58 17.24 -7.51
CA ILE A 177 4.12 16.17 -8.36
C ILE A 177 4.68 15.02 -7.48
N ALA A 178 5.44 15.35 -6.45
CA ALA A 178 5.99 14.36 -5.51
C ALA A 178 4.88 13.55 -4.82
N GLU A 179 3.79 14.20 -4.41
CA GLU A 179 2.64 13.50 -3.84
C GLU A 179 1.97 12.57 -4.86
N GLU A 180 1.80 12.98 -6.11
CA GLU A 180 1.21 12.17 -7.18
C GLU A 180 2.07 10.93 -7.48
N ILE A 181 3.39 11.07 -7.52
CA ILE A 181 4.34 9.96 -7.67
C ILE A 181 4.21 9.00 -6.48
N SER A 182 4.25 9.53 -5.26
CA SER A 182 4.15 8.74 -4.02
C SER A 182 2.83 7.97 -3.88
N ASP A 183 1.75 8.49 -4.46
CA ASP A 183 0.41 7.90 -4.39
C ASP A 183 0.14 6.87 -5.50
N SER A 184 1.00 6.80 -6.52
CA SER A 184 0.84 5.85 -7.62
C SER A 184 0.91 4.40 -7.15
N ALA A 185 -0.19 3.64 -7.34
CA ALA A 185 -0.27 2.23 -6.95
C ALA A 185 0.77 1.38 -7.69
N ASP A 186 1.03 1.65 -8.97
CA ASP A 186 1.99 0.93 -9.79
C ASP A 186 3.42 1.15 -9.29
N TYR A 187 3.79 2.40 -8.99
CA TYR A 187 5.12 2.73 -8.46
C TYR A 187 5.31 2.08 -7.08
N ARG A 188 4.34 2.16 -6.20
CA ARG A 188 4.38 1.53 -4.87
C ARG A 188 4.55 0.02 -4.96
N THR A 189 3.82 -0.63 -5.84
CA THR A 189 3.93 -2.08 -6.07
C THR A 189 5.33 -2.45 -6.57
N ARG A 190 5.87 -1.67 -7.51
CA ARG A 190 7.22 -1.91 -8.03
C ARG A 190 8.31 -1.67 -7.00
N ILE A 191 8.23 -0.57 -6.25
CA ILE A 191 9.18 -0.23 -5.18
C ILE A 191 9.16 -1.30 -4.10
N ARG A 192 7.99 -1.75 -3.67
CA ARG A 192 7.84 -2.85 -2.69
C ARG A 192 8.50 -4.15 -3.19
N SER A 193 8.29 -4.49 -4.46
CA SER A 193 8.92 -5.67 -5.08
C SER A 193 10.45 -5.55 -5.16
N LEU A 194 10.98 -4.37 -5.51
CA LEU A 194 12.42 -4.11 -5.52
C LEU A 194 13.01 -4.19 -4.11
N THR A 195 12.37 -3.56 -3.14
CA THR A 195 12.82 -3.57 -1.74
C THR A 195 12.78 -4.98 -1.15
N PHE A 196 11.75 -5.79 -1.48
CA PHE A 196 11.70 -7.17 -1.04
C PHE A 196 12.85 -8.01 -1.60
N LYS A 197 13.18 -7.82 -2.88
CA LYS A 197 14.21 -8.62 -3.56
C LYS A 197 15.63 -8.21 -3.20
N GLU A 198 15.88 -6.92 -3.05
CA GLU A 198 17.23 -6.34 -3.00
C GLU A 198 17.50 -5.50 -1.75
N GLY A 199 16.49 -5.23 -0.95
CA GLY A 199 16.65 -4.50 0.31
C GLY A 199 17.21 -5.37 1.42
N ASN A 200 17.83 -4.72 2.41
CA ASN A 200 18.35 -5.35 3.62
C ASN A 200 17.59 -4.83 4.85
N LEU A 201 17.33 -5.74 5.78
CA LEU A 201 16.94 -5.35 7.13
C LEU A 201 18.19 -5.29 7.99
N THR A 202 18.43 -4.15 8.61
CA THR A 202 19.56 -3.93 9.54
C THR A 202 19.02 -3.64 10.93
N SER A 203 19.75 -4.09 11.94
CA SER A 203 19.48 -3.69 13.32
C SER A 203 20.78 -3.44 14.07
N VAL A 204 20.78 -2.42 14.93
CA VAL A 204 21.88 -2.04 15.79
C VAL A 204 21.38 -1.84 17.22
N ALA A 205 22.22 -2.17 18.21
CA ALA A 205 21.91 -1.87 19.60
C ALA A 205 21.86 -0.36 19.83
N LYS A 206 20.99 0.10 20.71
CA LYS A 206 21.02 1.49 21.20
C LYS A 206 22.13 1.69 22.21
N ASP A 207 22.38 0.67 23.01
CA ASP A 207 23.49 0.59 23.94
C ASP A 207 24.22 -0.74 23.71
N PRO A 208 25.37 -0.73 23.05
CA PRO A 208 26.13 -1.95 22.74
C PRO A 208 26.69 -2.69 23.96
N GLU A 209 26.86 -2.01 25.09
CA GLU A 209 27.38 -2.58 26.32
C GLU A 209 26.30 -3.20 27.21
N ALA A 210 25.04 -2.97 26.92
CA ALA A 210 23.94 -3.52 27.71
C ALA A 210 23.69 -5.00 27.34
N GLU A 211 23.73 -5.89 28.32
CA GLU A 211 23.35 -7.29 28.15
C GLU A 211 21.84 -7.42 27.87
N SER A 212 21.48 -8.17 26.84
CA SER A 212 20.08 -8.49 26.54
C SER A 212 19.92 -9.80 25.76
N VAL A 213 18.69 -10.29 25.69
CA VAL A 213 18.34 -11.46 24.87
C VAL A 213 18.42 -11.17 23.35
N TYR A 214 18.72 -9.93 22.97
CA TYR A 214 18.80 -9.48 21.58
C TYR A 214 20.23 -9.27 21.08
N GLU A 215 21.27 -9.69 21.82
CA GLU A 215 22.68 -9.48 21.45
C GLU A 215 23.02 -9.96 20.04
N MET A 216 22.44 -11.07 19.59
CA MET A 216 22.65 -11.57 18.23
C MET A 216 22.13 -10.62 17.13
N TYR A 217 21.39 -9.58 17.49
CA TYR A 217 20.83 -8.56 16.60
C TYR A 217 21.46 -7.17 16.80
N TYR A 218 22.51 -7.03 17.64
CA TYR A 218 23.17 -5.75 17.94
C TYR A 218 23.92 -5.18 16.73
N ASN A 219 24.39 -6.04 15.84
CA ASN A 219 24.98 -5.66 14.56
C ASN A 219 24.52 -6.66 13.50
N PHE A 220 23.26 -6.58 13.12
CA PHE A 220 22.62 -7.55 12.23
C PHE A 220 22.29 -6.91 10.89
N SER A 221 22.57 -7.64 9.80
CA SER A 221 22.12 -7.30 8.45
C SER A 221 21.74 -8.56 7.70
N SER A 222 20.60 -8.53 7.02
CA SER A 222 20.16 -9.66 6.20
C SER A 222 19.27 -9.17 5.05
N PRO A 223 19.40 -9.76 3.84
CA PRO A 223 18.45 -9.51 2.76
C PRO A 223 17.01 -9.81 3.20
N VAL A 224 16.08 -8.91 2.89
CA VAL A 224 14.66 -9.03 3.26
C VAL A 224 14.09 -10.37 2.80
N SER A 225 14.41 -10.80 1.59
CA SER A 225 13.93 -12.05 0.99
C SER A 225 14.42 -13.33 1.71
N LYS A 226 15.44 -13.22 2.55
CA LYS A 226 16.02 -14.34 3.31
C LYS A 226 15.65 -14.32 4.81
N LEU A 227 14.88 -13.35 5.24
CA LEU A 227 14.44 -13.25 6.64
C LEU A 227 13.42 -14.34 6.96
N THR A 228 13.64 -14.99 8.09
CA THR A 228 12.71 -15.97 8.64
C THR A 228 11.75 -15.31 9.63
N GLY A 229 10.53 -15.83 9.75
CA GLY A 229 9.50 -15.23 10.61
C GLY A 229 9.94 -15.04 12.06
N TYR A 230 10.66 -16.01 12.65
CA TYR A 230 11.13 -15.90 14.03
C TYR A 230 12.14 -14.76 14.24
N ARG A 231 13.02 -14.49 13.23
CA ARG A 231 13.95 -13.38 13.29
C ARG A 231 13.22 -12.04 13.23
N VAL A 232 12.25 -11.92 12.34
CA VAL A 232 11.42 -10.71 12.24
C VAL A 232 10.70 -10.45 13.55
N LEU A 233 10.11 -11.48 14.19
CA LEU A 233 9.45 -11.35 15.47
C LEU A 233 10.40 -10.92 16.59
N ALA A 234 11.61 -11.50 16.65
CA ALA A 234 12.61 -11.15 17.66
C ALA A 234 13.11 -9.70 17.48
N ILE A 235 13.42 -9.29 16.24
CA ILE A 235 13.88 -7.93 15.92
C ILE A 235 12.78 -6.91 16.24
N ASN A 236 11.54 -7.14 15.82
CA ASN A 236 10.42 -6.26 16.12
C ASN A 236 10.18 -6.12 17.62
N ARG A 237 10.38 -7.21 18.39
CA ARG A 237 10.26 -7.16 19.84
C ARG A 237 11.39 -6.34 20.47
N GLY A 238 12.64 -6.53 20.04
CA GLY A 238 13.78 -5.74 20.50
C GLY A 238 13.64 -4.24 20.17
N GLU A 239 13.07 -3.90 19.01
CA GLU A 239 12.74 -2.53 18.67
C GLU A 239 11.65 -1.94 19.58
N LYS A 240 10.56 -2.69 19.80
CA LYS A 240 9.47 -2.28 20.70
C LYS A 240 9.94 -2.08 22.14
N GLU A 241 10.84 -2.91 22.61
CA GLU A 241 11.48 -2.83 23.93
C GLU A 241 12.57 -1.73 23.99
N LYS A 242 12.81 -1.02 22.86
CA LYS A 242 13.79 0.06 22.71
C LYS A 242 15.26 -0.36 22.91
N VAL A 243 15.56 -1.64 22.78
CA VAL A 243 16.91 -2.19 22.81
C VAL A 243 17.58 -2.05 21.45
N LEU A 244 16.83 -2.28 20.37
CA LEU A 244 17.31 -2.20 19.00
C LEU A 244 16.79 -0.94 18.29
N THR A 245 17.61 -0.46 17.33
CA THR A 245 17.17 0.44 16.25
C THR A 245 17.17 -0.37 14.96
N VAL A 246 16.03 -0.42 14.30
CA VAL A 246 15.82 -1.26 13.10
C VAL A 246 15.62 -0.36 11.89
N LYS A 247 16.27 -0.70 10.77
CA LYS A 247 16.12 0.01 9.50
C LYS A 247 15.90 -0.98 8.36
N LEU A 248 15.02 -0.58 7.43
CA LEU A 248 14.87 -1.24 6.14
C LEU A 248 15.62 -0.41 5.10
N GLU A 249 16.75 -0.94 4.61
CA GLU A 249 17.57 -0.29 3.60
C GLU A 249 17.08 -0.72 2.21
N ALA A 250 16.37 0.19 1.56
CA ALA A 250 15.87 -0.03 0.20
C ALA A 250 16.99 0.24 -0.83
N PRO A 251 16.93 -0.35 -2.03
CA PRO A 251 17.86 -0.07 -3.13
C PRO A 251 17.54 1.28 -3.79
N VAL A 252 17.80 2.39 -3.10
CA VAL A 252 17.39 3.75 -3.46
C VAL A 252 17.78 4.13 -4.88
N ASP A 253 19.05 3.89 -5.28
CA ASP A 253 19.53 4.25 -6.62
C ASP A 253 18.71 3.58 -7.73
N LYS A 254 18.32 2.31 -7.54
CA LYS A 254 17.50 1.58 -8.50
C LYS A 254 16.05 2.06 -8.51
N ILE A 255 15.53 2.45 -7.35
CA ILE A 255 14.19 3.01 -7.23
C ILE A 255 14.13 4.35 -7.94
N LEU A 256 15.10 5.25 -7.70
CA LEU A 256 15.19 6.55 -8.36
C LEU A 256 15.33 6.39 -9.88
N ALA A 257 16.25 5.55 -10.33
CA ALA A 257 16.42 5.27 -11.76
C ALA A 257 15.15 4.75 -12.43
N TYR A 258 14.39 3.90 -11.73
CA TYR A 258 13.09 3.41 -12.21
C TYR A 258 12.07 4.56 -12.29
N LEU A 259 11.92 5.36 -11.23
CA LEU A 259 10.95 6.45 -11.18
C LEU A 259 11.28 7.54 -12.20
N GLU A 260 12.55 7.94 -12.31
CA GLU A 260 13.00 8.90 -13.33
C GLU A 260 12.60 8.44 -14.74
N LYS A 261 12.82 7.17 -15.06
CA LYS A 261 12.44 6.59 -16.35
C LYS A 261 10.94 6.61 -16.62
N GLN A 262 10.10 6.50 -15.57
CA GLN A 262 8.64 6.54 -15.72
C GLN A 262 8.12 7.98 -15.81
N VAL A 263 8.68 8.88 -15.01
CA VAL A 263 8.20 10.26 -14.86
C VAL A 263 8.77 11.16 -15.95
N ILE A 264 10.06 11.00 -16.32
CA ILE A 264 10.73 11.81 -17.30
C ILE A 264 10.60 11.13 -18.68
N VAL A 265 9.50 11.42 -19.37
CA VAL A 265 9.22 10.83 -20.69
C VAL A 265 9.82 11.63 -21.84
N ARG A 266 10.23 12.89 -21.58
CA ARG A 266 10.89 13.78 -22.53
C ARG A 266 12.03 14.51 -21.83
N ASP A 267 13.20 14.49 -22.42
CA ASP A 267 14.31 15.31 -21.94
C ASP A 267 14.06 16.78 -22.33
N ASN A 268 13.70 17.59 -21.35
CA ASN A 268 13.46 19.01 -21.51
C ASN A 268 14.27 19.77 -20.45
N PRO A 269 15.29 20.55 -20.85
CA PRO A 269 16.17 21.24 -19.90
C PRO A 269 15.42 22.18 -18.95
N ASN A 270 14.23 22.66 -19.34
CA ASN A 270 13.41 23.56 -18.52
C ASN A 270 12.59 22.81 -17.43
N THR A 271 12.41 21.49 -17.52
CA THR A 271 11.58 20.72 -16.57
C THR A 271 12.28 19.50 -16.00
N THR A 272 13.21 18.87 -16.74
CA THR A 272 13.90 17.64 -16.31
C THR A 272 14.60 17.78 -14.94
N PRO A 273 15.38 18.86 -14.65
CA PRO A 273 16.01 19.01 -13.33
C PRO A 273 15.00 19.06 -12.18
N TYR A 274 13.89 19.74 -12.38
CA TYR A 274 12.81 19.89 -11.39
C TYR A 274 12.07 18.58 -11.15
N LEU A 275 11.82 17.81 -12.21
CA LEU A 275 11.21 16.48 -12.08
C LEU A 275 12.11 15.51 -11.32
N LYS A 276 13.44 15.57 -11.51
CA LYS A 276 14.38 14.78 -10.71
C LYS A 276 14.29 15.13 -9.23
N THR A 277 14.15 16.40 -8.90
CA THR A 277 13.94 16.86 -7.52
C THR A 277 12.65 16.31 -6.94
N ALA A 278 11.53 16.38 -7.69
CA ALA A 278 10.25 15.84 -7.26
C ALA A 278 10.29 14.30 -7.08
N VAL A 279 10.99 13.59 -7.98
CA VAL A 279 11.19 12.12 -7.87
C VAL A 279 12.00 11.77 -6.62
N ALA A 280 13.01 12.56 -6.27
CA ALA A 280 13.84 12.32 -5.09
C ALA A 280 13.08 12.59 -3.77
N ASP A 281 12.11 13.52 -3.78
CA ASP A 281 11.28 13.85 -2.61
C ASP A 281 10.09 12.88 -2.43
N ALA A 282 9.67 12.18 -3.47
CA ALA A 282 8.52 11.29 -3.47
C ALA A 282 8.77 9.97 -2.71
#